data_53f0635542ce453bc11b58ab41afd5a4
#
_entry.id   53f0635542ce453bc11b58ab41afd5a4
#
_cell.length_a   1.000
_cell.length_b   1.000
_cell.length_c   1.000
_cell.angle_alpha   90.00
_cell.angle_beta   90.00
_cell.angle_gamma   90.00
#
_symmetry.space_group_name_H-M   'P 1'
#
loop_
_entity.id
_entity.type
_entity.pdbx_description
1 polymer ?
#
loop_
_entity_poly.entity_id
_entity_poly.type
_entity_poly.pdbx_seq_one_letter_code
_entity_poly.pdbx_strand_id
1 'polypeptide(L)'
;MRLNMKPGFKKYAVEVICILYILLFVYAAVSKLLDFENFQVQLGQSPLISSFAVYLAFLVPTAETLIAVLLAVPKFRKAGLYAGFGLMVIFSIYIYLILNYSSYIPCSCGGILEKMNWNQHFYFNIFFSVLAFIALHCLETDALGFYKKITVSIVSCIILMVGLYLRSDELAHKQNNFTRIFPPFPATREAAHNLKAKNYYFAGQNGDQVYLGNPTAPAIITEVRTDFGKIRTYHFQISDTLFRFLNIKLKVMPPYFFVYDGKVPCIFRGRLDKLKAELQTAKIPGFTKASIIDSSTFIIRNLNNKRENLLSLLDISSSKLQPSYELLQKQSDGLFDTDGILQYSKETGKFVYLYYYRNEYIVTGDKLKLLHRGNTIDTTSKASLKIEYIKSKNQRTFSNPPLLVNRLSTLHRNLLFVNSMLPGRFEGKKMWQNANVIDVYDILNKSYLMSFYIYKVDGEKIDDMIATDSHIYIITGSKMVSYKFSDLLKNKIKF
;
A
#
# COMPACT_ATOMS: atom_id res chain seq x y z
N MET A 1 30.22 34.79 -14.18
CA MET A 1 31.53 34.36 -13.63
C MET A 1 32.12 33.32 -14.58
N ARG A 2 33.08 33.67 -15.45
CA ARG A 2 33.74 32.68 -16.32
C ARG A 2 34.74 31.90 -15.45
N LEU A 3 34.58 30.60 -15.34
CA LEU A 3 35.62 29.73 -14.75
C LEU A 3 36.90 29.87 -15.61
N ASN A 4 37.89 30.58 -15.07
CA ASN A 4 39.19 30.85 -15.72
C ASN A 4 40.09 29.61 -15.67
N MET A 5 39.61 28.50 -16.28
CA MET A 5 40.30 27.21 -16.38
C MET A 5 41.19 27.19 -17.62
N LYS A 6 42.41 26.64 -17.49
CA LYS A 6 43.35 26.45 -18.64
C LYS A 6 42.66 25.63 -19.75
N PRO A 7 42.85 25.93 -21.04
CA PRO A 7 42.16 25.28 -22.15
C PRO A 7 42.28 23.74 -22.15
N GLY A 8 43.45 23.21 -21.82
CA GLY A 8 43.67 21.75 -21.70
C GLY A 8 42.82 21.09 -20.60
N PHE A 9 42.63 21.77 -19.46
CA PHE A 9 41.84 21.23 -18.34
C PHE A 9 40.33 21.21 -18.67
N LYS A 10 39.82 22.22 -19.43
CA LYS A 10 38.44 22.22 -19.91
C LYS A 10 38.14 21.03 -20.80
N LYS A 11 39.01 20.73 -21.74
CA LYS A 11 38.86 19.59 -22.65
C LYS A 11 38.82 18.27 -21.88
N TYR A 12 39.79 18.09 -20.96
CA TYR A 12 39.86 16.89 -20.15
C TYR A 12 38.64 16.71 -19.24
N ALA A 13 38.19 17.78 -18.58
CA ALA A 13 36.99 17.74 -17.75
C ALA A 13 35.75 17.32 -18.56
N VAL A 14 35.55 17.87 -19.73
CA VAL A 14 34.44 17.47 -20.63
C VAL A 14 34.55 16.01 -21.04
N GLU A 15 35.74 15.51 -21.36
CA GLU A 15 35.94 14.09 -21.74
C GLU A 15 35.60 13.16 -20.55
N VAL A 16 36.06 13.46 -19.36
CA VAL A 16 35.77 12.67 -18.16
C VAL A 16 34.25 12.65 -17.87
N ILE A 17 33.58 13.81 -17.97
CA ILE A 17 32.12 13.88 -17.77
C ILE A 17 31.39 13.07 -18.84
N CYS A 18 31.79 13.15 -20.11
CA CYS A 18 31.18 12.35 -21.16
C CYS A 18 31.35 10.83 -20.91
N ILE A 19 32.52 10.38 -20.46
CA ILE A 19 32.78 8.98 -20.12
C ILE A 19 31.87 8.54 -18.95
N LEU A 20 31.75 9.35 -17.90
CA LEU A 20 30.88 9.06 -16.76
C LEU A 20 29.40 8.90 -17.21
N TYR A 21 28.93 9.79 -18.08
CA TYR A 21 27.57 9.70 -18.63
C TYR A 21 27.38 8.49 -19.56
N ILE A 22 28.36 8.15 -20.38
CA ILE A 22 28.31 6.94 -21.23
C ILE A 22 28.20 5.70 -20.36
N LEU A 23 29.05 5.56 -19.34
CA LEU A 23 28.99 4.45 -18.38
C LEU A 23 27.66 4.36 -17.68
N LEU A 24 27.15 5.49 -17.19
CA LEU A 24 25.85 5.56 -16.51
C LEU A 24 24.73 5.08 -17.43
N PHE A 25 24.60 5.65 -18.61
CA PHE A 25 23.48 5.37 -19.51
C PHE A 25 23.54 3.99 -20.15
N VAL A 26 24.74 3.52 -20.52
CA VAL A 26 24.89 2.15 -21.00
C VAL A 26 24.49 1.16 -19.92
N TYR A 27 24.98 1.37 -18.69
CA TYR A 27 24.63 0.50 -17.59
C TYR A 27 23.10 0.55 -17.32
N ALA A 28 22.50 1.74 -17.26
CA ALA A 28 21.08 1.93 -17.00
C ALA A 28 20.19 1.30 -18.09
N ALA A 29 20.55 1.48 -19.37
CA ALA A 29 19.84 0.88 -20.50
C ALA A 29 19.94 -0.65 -20.49
N VAL A 30 21.16 -1.20 -20.33
CA VAL A 30 21.39 -2.65 -20.30
C VAL A 30 20.63 -3.30 -19.14
N SER A 31 20.70 -2.73 -17.94
CA SER A 31 19.99 -3.30 -16.78
C SER A 31 18.47 -3.35 -16.96
N LYS A 32 17.88 -2.32 -17.60
CA LYS A 32 16.45 -2.28 -17.92
C LYS A 32 16.06 -3.27 -19.02
N LEU A 33 16.92 -3.46 -20.02
CA LEU A 33 16.69 -4.39 -21.11
C LEU A 33 16.84 -5.85 -20.68
N LEU A 34 17.77 -6.15 -19.77
CA LEU A 34 17.95 -7.49 -19.21
C LEU A 34 16.77 -7.96 -18.35
N ASP A 35 16.09 -7.05 -17.65
CA ASP A 35 14.90 -7.35 -16.87
C ASP A 35 13.70 -6.49 -17.32
N PHE A 36 13.44 -6.51 -18.63
CA PHE A 36 12.48 -5.63 -19.31
C PHE A 36 11.06 -5.81 -18.78
N GLU A 37 10.63 -7.05 -18.53
CA GLU A 37 9.28 -7.33 -17.99
C GLU A 37 9.09 -6.69 -16.62
N ASN A 38 10.09 -6.81 -15.73
CA ASN A 38 10.01 -6.19 -14.42
C ASN A 38 10.08 -4.66 -14.49
N PHE A 39 10.89 -4.10 -15.36
CA PHE A 39 10.97 -2.65 -15.59
C PHE A 39 9.63 -2.08 -16.08
N GLN A 40 8.98 -2.74 -17.05
CA GLN A 40 7.66 -2.34 -17.54
C GLN A 40 6.61 -2.39 -16.43
N VAL A 41 6.64 -3.43 -15.60
CA VAL A 41 5.74 -3.56 -14.44
C VAL A 41 5.98 -2.43 -13.42
N GLN A 42 7.23 -2.10 -13.12
CA GLN A 42 7.58 -1.00 -12.20
C GLN A 42 7.09 0.36 -12.71
N LEU A 43 7.23 0.63 -14.02
CA LEU A 43 6.64 1.83 -14.63
C LEU A 43 5.11 1.83 -14.54
N GLY A 44 4.47 0.67 -14.77
CA GLY A 44 3.04 0.49 -14.64
C GLY A 44 2.53 0.72 -13.21
N GLN A 45 3.35 0.40 -12.20
CA GLN A 45 3.04 0.64 -10.79
C GLN A 45 3.28 2.10 -10.35
N SER A 46 3.89 2.94 -11.21
CA SER A 46 4.10 4.35 -10.88
C SER A 46 2.79 5.14 -10.96
N PRO A 47 2.42 5.88 -9.91
CA PRO A 47 1.18 6.66 -9.89
C PRO A 47 1.15 7.81 -10.90
N LEU A 48 2.31 8.25 -11.40
CA LEU A 48 2.42 9.39 -12.32
C LEU A 48 2.39 9.00 -13.79
N ILE A 49 2.94 7.84 -14.13
CA ILE A 49 3.24 7.45 -15.52
C ILE A 49 2.67 6.09 -15.92
N SER A 50 1.85 5.47 -15.04
CA SER A 50 1.27 4.13 -15.28
C SER A 50 0.57 4.00 -16.63
N SER A 51 -0.17 5.03 -17.07
CA SER A 51 -0.90 5.05 -18.35
C SER A 51 0.03 5.01 -19.58
N PHE A 52 1.28 5.37 -19.40
CA PHE A 52 2.28 5.42 -20.47
C PHE A 52 3.37 4.35 -20.31
N ALA A 53 3.22 3.43 -19.34
CA ALA A 53 4.25 2.46 -18.96
C ALA A 53 4.80 1.66 -20.14
N VAL A 54 3.94 1.16 -21.04
CA VAL A 54 4.34 0.37 -22.22
C VAL A 54 5.25 1.20 -23.14
N TYR A 55 4.86 2.43 -23.43
CA TYR A 55 5.67 3.30 -24.33
C TYR A 55 6.97 3.74 -23.66
N LEU A 56 6.94 4.09 -22.39
CA LEU A 56 8.12 4.53 -21.64
C LEU A 56 9.11 3.39 -21.40
N ALA A 57 8.64 2.15 -21.30
CA ALA A 57 9.52 0.97 -21.18
C ALA A 57 10.45 0.81 -22.36
N PHE A 58 10.01 1.18 -23.57
CA PHE A 58 10.87 1.21 -24.78
C PHE A 58 11.61 2.53 -24.93
N LEU A 59 10.93 3.66 -24.70
CA LEU A 59 11.48 5.00 -24.96
C LEU A 59 12.68 5.31 -24.06
N VAL A 60 12.63 4.96 -22.76
CA VAL A 60 13.67 5.32 -21.80
C VAL A 60 14.98 4.60 -22.11
N PRO A 61 15.07 3.26 -22.23
CA PRO A 61 16.33 2.59 -22.58
C PRO A 61 16.85 3.00 -23.96
N THR A 62 15.95 3.26 -24.93
CA THR A 62 16.33 3.74 -26.25
C THR A 62 16.96 5.15 -26.18
N ALA A 63 16.37 6.07 -25.41
CA ALA A 63 16.93 7.40 -25.20
C ALA A 63 18.29 7.34 -24.48
N GLU A 64 18.42 6.53 -23.44
CA GLU A 64 19.69 6.31 -22.73
C GLU A 64 20.79 5.80 -23.67
N THR A 65 20.48 4.79 -24.48
CA THR A 65 21.42 4.25 -25.48
C THR A 65 21.81 5.29 -26.52
N LEU A 66 20.84 6.03 -27.06
CA LEU A 66 21.10 7.07 -28.06
C LEU A 66 21.97 8.20 -27.47
N ILE A 67 21.72 8.63 -26.25
CA ILE A 67 22.54 9.64 -25.56
C ILE A 67 23.98 9.13 -25.39
N ALA A 68 24.17 7.88 -24.97
CA ALA A 68 25.50 7.27 -24.85
C ALA A 68 26.24 7.26 -26.18
N VAL A 69 25.58 6.90 -27.29
CA VAL A 69 26.17 6.94 -28.63
C VAL A 69 26.54 8.36 -29.07
N LEU A 70 25.65 9.35 -28.82
CA LEU A 70 25.95 10.76 -29.14
C LEU A 70 27.18 11.28 -28.37
N LEU A 71 27.33 10.89 -27.10
CA LEU A 71 28.46 11.28 -26.26
C LEU A 71 29.77 10.60 -26.69
N ALA A 72 29.72 9.38 -27.20
CA ALA A 72 30.89 8.66 -27.71
C ALA A 72 31.49 9.31 -28.97
N VAL A 73 30.65 9.95 -29.80
CA VAL A 73 31.09 10.59 -31.04
C VAL A 73 31.43 12.07 -30.80
N PRO A 74 32.73 12.50 -30.95
CA PRO A 74 33.14 13.86 -30.58
C PRO A 74 32.31 14.99 -31.23
N LYS A 75 31.87 14.79 -32.48
CA LYS A 75 31.04 15.74 -33.21
C LYS A 75 29.69 16.00 -32.59
N PHE A 76 29.13 14.99 -31.92
CA PHE A 76 27.77 15.05 -31.35
C PHE A 76 27.74 15.21 -29.82
N ARG A 77 28.90 15.27 -29.13
CA ARG A 77 29.02 15.37 -27.67
C ARG A 77 28.17 16.50 -27.06
N LYS A 78 28.12 17.65 -27.72
CA LYS A 78 27.34 18.79 -27.24
C LYS A 78 25.84 18.46 -27.23
N ALA A 79 25.33 17.85 -28.29
CA ALA A 79 23.94 17.40 -28.37
C ALA A 79 23.65 16.31 -27.32
N GLY A 80 24.55 15.34 -27.19
CA GLY A 80 24.48 14.30 -26.17
C GLY A 80 24.44 14.83 -24.74
N LEU A 81 25.24 15.87 -24.42
CA LEU A 81 25.22 16.53 -23.09
C LEU A 81 23.91 17.29 -22.83
N TYR A 82 23.33 18.00 -23.80
CA TYR A 82 22.02 18.62 -23.63
C TYR A 82 20.92 17.58 -23.43
N ALA A 83 20.93 16.49 -24.20
CA ALA A 83 19.96 15.42 -24.05
C ALA A 83 20.11 14.69 -22.70
N GLY A 84 21.35 14.40 -22.27
CA GLY A 84 21.66 13.80 -20.97
C GLY A 84 21.24 14.71 -19.80
N PHE A 85 21.53 16.01 -19.89
CA PHE A 85 21.06 17.01 -18.94
C PHE A 85 19.54 17.00 -18.83
N GLY A 86 18.84 17.07 -19.96
CA GLY A 86 17.36 17.04 -19.96
C GLY A 86 16.79 15.77 -19.34
N LEU A 87 17.35 14.60 -19.65
CA LEU A 87 16.89 13.33 -19.09
C LEU A 87 17.12 13.25 -17.58
N MET A 88 18.26 13.72 -17.07
CA MET A 88 18.52 13.77 -15.62
C MET A 88 17.60 14.76 -14.90
N VAL A 89 17.27 15.91 -15.53
CA VAL A 89 16.29 16.86 -15.00
C VAL A 89 14.88 16.25 -14.95
N ILE A 90 14.46 15.55 -16.00
CA ILE A 90 13.17 14.83 -16.03
C ILE A 90 13.11 13.81 -14.89
N PHE A 91 14.14 13.00 -14.71
CA PHE A 91 14.19 12.01 -13.62
C PHE A 91 14.17 12.67 -12.23
N SER A 92 14.85 13.81 -12.06
CA SER A 92 14.83 14.55 -10.80
C SER A 92 13.44 15.10 -10.50
N ILE A 93 12.75 15.69 -11.48
CA ILE A 93 11.38 16.19 -11.32
C ILE A 93 10.43 15.02 -11.02
N TYR A 94 10.56 13.90 -11.72
CA TYR A 94 9.77 12.70 -11.47
C TYR A 94 9.90 12.21 -10.02
N ILE A 95 11.13 12.08 -9.52
CA ILE A 95 11.37 11.65 -8.14
C ILE A 95 10.81 12.66 -7.14
N TYR A 96 11.00 13.96 -7.39
CA TYR A 96 10.45 15.02 -6.54
C TYR A 96 8.92 14.94 -6.44
N LEU A 97 8.24 14.73 -7.58
CA LEU A 97 6.79 14.59 -7.62
C LEU A 97 6.31 13.33 -6.88
N ILE A 98 7.02 12.20 -7.01
CA ILE A 98 6.69 10.97 -6.27
C ILE A 98 6.84 11.18 -4.76
N LEU A 99 7.93 11.78 -4.32
CA LEU A 99 8.21 11.94 -2.89
C LEU A 99 7.23 12.90 -2.20
N ASN A 100 6.75 13.95 -2.91
CA ASN A 100 5.97 15.01 -2.28
C ASN A 100 4.48 14.99 -2.63
N TYR A 101 4.10 14.43 -3.78
CA TYR A 101 2.73 14.57 -4.30
C TYR A 101 2.05 13.24 -4.65
N SER A 102 2.77 12.11 -4.53
CA SER A 102 2.20 10.80 -4.78
C SER A 102 1.47 10.23 -3.56
N SER A 103 0.43 9.45 -3.80
CA SER A 103 -0.31 8.73 -2.77
C SER A 103 0.47 7.56 -2.16
N TYR A 104 1.46 7.03 -2.87
CA TYR A 104 2.39 5.99 -2.43
C TYR A 104 3.70 6.07 -3.21
N ILE A 105 4.75 5.52 -2.64
CA ILE A 105 6.08 5.47 -3.27
C ILE A 105 6.25 4.08 -3.87
N PRO A 106 6.43 3.94 -5.21
CA PRO A 106 6.64 2.65 -5.86
C PRO A 106 8.02 2.06 -5.48
N CYS A 107 8.23 0.77 -5.77
CA CYS A 107 9.56 0.18 -5.69
C CYS A 107 10.52 0.87 -6.66
N SER A 108 11.81 0.97 -6.28
CA SER A 108 12.84 1.63 -7.09
C SER A 108 13.07 0.90 -8.42
N CYS A 109 13.21 1.66 -9.50
CA CYS A 109 13.44 1.11 -10.85
C CYS A 109 14.82 0.43 -10.98
N GLY A 110 14.83 -0.88 -11.14
CA GLY A 110 15.90 -1.86 -11.38
C GLY A 110 17.40 -1.47 -11.51
N GLY A 111 18.27 -2.45 -11.32
CA GLY A 111 19.73 -2.33 -11.46
C GLY A 111 20.45 -1.91 -10.16
N ILE A 112 21.69 -1.38 -10.27
CA ILE A 112 22.45 -0.87 -9.10
C ILE A 112 21.67 0.22 -8.35
N LEU A 113 20.88 1.02 -9.06
CA LEU A 113 20.04 2.07 -8.50
C LEU A 113 18.88 1.51 -7.63
N GLU A 114 18.54 0.24 -7.77
CA GLU A 114 17.54 -0.45 -6.94
C GLU A 114 17.92 -0.50 -5.44
N LYS A 115 19.22 -0.51 -5.15
CA LYS A 115 19.74 -0.49 -3.78
C LYS A 115 19.74 0.90 -3.16
N MET A 116 19.60 1.96 -3.96
CA MET A 116 19.53 3.34 -3.49
C MET A 116 18.10 3.66 -3.02
N ASN A 117 17.99 4.34 -1.90
CA ASN A 117 16.71 4.94 -1.52
C ASN A 117 16.37 6.13 -2.44
N TRP A 118 15.10 6.51 -2.49
CA TRP A 118 14.61 7.55 -3.38
C TRP A 118 15.29 8.91 -3.21
N ASN A 119 15.65 9.28 -1.98
CA ASN A 119 16.39 10.52 -1.71
C ASN A 119 17.82 10.44 -2.27
N GLN A 120 18.51 9.32 -2.09
CA GLN A 120 19.84 9.11 -2.66
C GLN A 120 19.81 9.18 -4.20
N HIS A 121 18.80 8.56 -4.81
CA HIS A 121 18.60 8.61 -6.26
C HIS A 121 18.31 10.04 -6.76
N PHE A 122 17.55 10.82 -6.01
CA PHE A 122 17.31 12.23 -6.31
C PHE A 122 18.61 13.05 -6.32
N TYR A 123 19.42 12.96 -5.27
CA TYR A 123 20.70 13.67 -5.19
C TYR A 123 21.71 13.19 -6.24
N PHE A 124 21.69 11.92 -6.57
CA PHE A 124 22.49 11.36 -7.65
C PHE A 124 22.16 12.00 -9.01
N ASN A 125 20.88 12.13 -9.34
CA ASN A 125 20.46 12.77 -10.59
C ASN A 125 20.79 14.26 -10.61
N ILE A 126 20.65 14.97 -9.50
CA ILE A 126 21.08 16.37 -9.38
C ILE A 126 22.59 16.50 -9.59
N PHE A 127 23.39 15.63 -9.01
CA PHE A 127 24.84 15.62 -9.20
C PHE A 127 25.23 15.48 -10.68
N PHE A 128 24.64 14.52 -11.38
CA PHE A 128 24.88 14.38 -12.82
C PHE A 128 24.37 15.58 -13.62
N SER A 129 23.24 16.16 -13.27
CA SER A 129 22.73 17.41 -13.91
C SER A 129 23.74 18.54 -13.78
N VAL A 130 24.36 18.71 -12.61
CA VAL A 130 25.41 19.70 -12.39
C VAL A 130 26.67 19.41 -13.22
N LEU A 131 27.08 18.14 -13.34
CA LEU A 131 28.21 17.75 -14.18
C LEU A 131 27.95 18.10 -15.64
N ALA A 132 26.77 17.80 -16.18
CA ALA A 132 26.41 18.16 -17.54
C ALA A 132 26.40 19.68 -17.76
N PHE A 133 25.86 20.44 -16.79
CA PHE A 133 25.88 21.89 -16.82
C PHE A 133 27.31 22.45 -16.91
N ILE A 134 28.24 21.91 -16.10
CA ILE A 134 29.67 22.31 -16.13
C ILE A 134 30.28 21.98 -17.49
N ALA A 135 30.06 20.77 -18.03
CA ALA A 135 30.59 20.37 -19.33
C ALA A 135 30.06 21.26 -20.47
N LEU A 136 28.74 21.53 -20.45
CA LEU A 136 28.11 22.41 -21.43
C LEU A 136 28.63 23.84 -21.34
N HIS A 137 28.81 24.37 -20.13
CA HIS A 137 29.40 25.69 -19.92
C HIS A 137 30.84 25.79 -20.44
N CYS A 138 31.62 24.70 -20.36
CA CYS A 138 32.96 24.65 -20.92
C CYS A 138 32.99 24.60 -22.48
N LEU A 139 31.93 24.09 -23.11
CA LEU A 139 31.81 23.92 -24.55
C LEU A 139 31.17 25.13 -25.26
N GLU A 140 30.41 25.96 -24.53
CA GLU A 140 29.71 27.10 -25.10
C GLU A 140 30.56 28.35 -25.08
N THR A 141 30.59 29.09 -26.18
CA THR A 141 31.30 30.36 -26.34
C THR A 141 30.41 31.56 -26.04
N ASP A 142 29.11 31.44 -26.34
CA ASP A 142 28.11 32.44 -26.06
C ASP A 142 27.41 32.21 -24.72
N ALA A 143 27.76 33.01 -23.70
CA ALA A 143 27.21 32.87 -22.36
C ALA A 143 25.70 33.15 -22.28
N LEU A 144 25.20 34.14 -23.01
CA LEU A 144 23.79 34.49 -22.97
C LEU A 144 22.90 33.45 -23.64
N GLY A 145 23.32 33.00 -24.83
CA GLY A 145 22.67 31.89 -25.52
C GLY A 145 22.71 30.59 -24.77
N PHE A 146 23.79 30.30 -24.02
CA PHE A 146 23.90 29.15 -23.13
C PHE A 146 22.81 29.17 -22.04
N TYR A 147 22.72 30.24 -21.24
CA TYR A 147 21.73 30.30 -20.17
C TYR A 147 20.30 30.25 -20.70
N LYS A 148 20.03 30.89 -21.85
CA LYS A 148 18.72 30.78 -22.52
C LYS A 148 18.38 29.33 -22.86
N LYS A 149 19.31 28.54 -23.44
CA LYS A 149 19.09 27.14 -23.79
C LYS A 149 18.86 26.27 -22.56
N ILE A 150 19.65 26.45 -21.50
CA ILE A 150 19.48 25.71 -20.24
C ILE A 150 18.11 26.02 -19.60
N THR A 151 17.74 27.30 -19.53
CA THR A 151 16.43 27.69 -18.98
C THR A 151 15.28 27.11 -19.78
N VAL A 152 15.34 27.18 -21.11
CA VAL A 152 14.32 26.59 -22.00
C VAL A 152 14.24 25.07 -21.79
N SER A 153 15.39 24.39 -21.67
CA SER A 153 15.42 22.94 -21.42
C SER A 153 14.74 22.60 -20.09
N ILE A 154 15.08 23.29 -19.00
CA ILE A 154 14.48 23.04 -17.68
C ILE A 154 12.96 23.32 -17.70
N VAL A 155 12.54 24.46 -18.27
CA VAL A 155 11.12 24.84 -18.35
C VAL A 155 10.34 23.81 -19.18
N SER A 156 10.89 23.35 -20.31
CA SER A 156 10.26 22.30 -21.13
C SER A 156 10.12 20.97 -20.35
N CYS A 157 11.14 20.56 -19.59
CA CYS A 157 11.07 19.37 -18.74
C CYS A 157 10.00 19.50 -17.66
N ILE A 158 9.89 20.68 -17.02
CA ILE A 158 8.86 20.95 -16.00
C ILE A 158 7.46 20.90 -16.63
N ILE A 159 7.25 21.55 -17.77
CA ILE A 159 5.95 21.56 -18.46
C ILE A 159 5.56 20.13 -18.86
N LEU A 160 6.49 19.34 -19.40
CA LEU A 160 6.26 17.95 -19.76
C LEU A 160 5.82 17.12 -18.54
N MET A 161 6.57 17.20 -17.44
CA MET A 161 6.30 16.42 -16.24
C MET A 161 5.02 16.85 -15.53
N VAL A 162 4.75 18.14 -15.45
CA VAL A 162 3.49 18.68 -14.91
C VAL A 162 2.31 18.25 -15.78
N GLY A 163 2.44 18.30 -17.10
CA GLY A 163 1.43 17.83 -18.04
C GLY A 163 1.11 16.35 -17.87
N LEU A 164 2.12 15.50 -17.73
CA LEU A 164 1.95 14.07 -17.43
C LEU A 164 1.28 13.85 -16.06
N TYR A 165 1.68 14.64 -15.06
CA TYR A 165 1.07 14.58 -13.72
C TYR A 165 -0.42 14.95 -13.73
N LEU A 166 -0.77 16.05 -14.35
CA LEU A 166 -2.16 16.51 -14.45
C LEU A 166 -3.04 15.51 -15.21
N ARG A 167 -2.49 14.89 -16.26
CA ARG A 167 -3.21 13.90 -17.04
C ARG A 167 -3.34 12.55 -16.36
N SER A 168 -2.38 12.13 -15.52
CA SER A 168 -2.48 10.90 -14.73
C SER A 168 -3.56 10.99 -13.66
N ASP A 169 -3.75 12.16 -13.06
CA ASP A 169 -4.75 12.43 -12.02
C ASP A 169 -6.20 12.36 -12.58
N GLU A 170 -6.41 12.74 -13.83
CA GLU A 170 -7.71 12.64 -14.51
C GLU A 170 -8.13 11.19 -14.76
N LEU A 171 -7.18 10.28 -15.02
CA LEU A 171 -7.47 8.86 -15.26
C LEU A 171 -7.75 8.08 -13.97
N ALA A 172 -7.25 8.55 -12.83
CA ALA A 172 -7.48 7.96 -11.51
C ALA A 172 -8.83 8.36 -10.89
N HIS A 173 -9.46 9.45 -11.35
CA HIS A 173 -10.68 10.01 -10.80
C HIS A 173 -11.91 9.80 -11.68
N LYS A 174 -12.18 8.57 -12.15
CA LYS A 174 -13.52 8.22 -12.64
C LYS A 174 -14.51 8.37 -11.47
N GLN A 175 -15.30 9.44 -11.47
CA GLN A 175 -16.37 9.65 -10.49
C GLN A 175 -17.40 8.53 -10.65
N ASN A 176 -17.62 7.78 -9.58
CA ASN A 176 -18.67 6.79 -9.53
C ASN A 176 -20.05 7.46 -9.47
N ASN A 177 -21.06 6.81 -10.04
CA ASN A 177 -22.44 7.34 -10.08
C ASN A 177 -23.30 6.95 -8.86
N PHE A 178 -22.71 6.89 -7.67
CA PHE A 178 -23.45 6.63 -6.44
C PHE A 178 -23.39 7.83 -5.50
N THR A 179 -24.38 7.92 -4.60
CA THR A 179 -24.50 9.02 -3.64
C THR A 179 -24.53 8.47 -2.23
N ARG A 180 -23.70 9.02 -1.33
CA ARG A 180 -23.68 8.69 0.10
C ARG A 180 -24.66 9.54 0.90
N ILE A 181 -25.12 8.95 1.98
CA ILE A 181 -25.91 9.64 3.00
C ILE A 181 -24.97 10.02 4.14
N PHE A 182 -24.77 11.31 4.35
CA PHE A 182 -23.96 11.88 5.43
C PHE A 182 -24.87 12.54 6.46
N PRO A 183 -25.33 11.81 7.50
CA PRO A 183 -26.09 12.44 8.57
C PRO A 183 -25.22 13.39 9.39
N PRO A 184 -25.81 14.33 10.12
CA PRO A 184 -25.05 15.20 11.01
C PRO A 184 -24.36 14.39 12.13
N PHE A 185 -23.04 14.50 12.19
CA PHE A 185 -22.18 13.97 13.28
C PHE A 185 -22.49 12.56 13.77
N PRO A 186 -22.52 11.52 12.91
CA PRO A 186 -22.79 10.15 13.36
C PRO A 186 -21.67 9.59 14.24
N ALA A 187 -20.44 10.09 14.06
CA ALA A 187 -19.29 9.83 14.93
C ALA A 187 -18.48 11.12 15.12
N THR A 188 -18.19 11.48 16.38
CA THR A 188 -17.45 12.69 16.73
C THR A 188 -16.15 12.34 17.44
N ARG A 189 -15.05 13.00 17.05
CA ARG A 189 -13.75 12.81 17.70
C ARG A 189 -13.86 13.21 19.18
N GLU A 190 -13.45 12.29 20.06
CA GLU A 190 -13.53 12.50 21.52
C GLU A 190 -12.12 12.66 22.12
N ALA A 191 -11.21 11.73 21.84
CA ALA A 191 -9.88 11.74 22.42
C ALA A 191 -8.83 11.19 21.47
N ALA A 192 -7.57 11.46 21.76
CA ALA A 192 -6.42 10.90 21.06
C ALA A 192 -5.30 10.59 22.05
N HIS A 193 -4.66 9.44 21.89
CA HIS A 193 -3.52 9.03 22.69
C HIS A 193 -2.30 8.71 21.83
N ASN A 194 -1.12 9.15 22.27
CA ASN A 194 0.13 8.84 21.57
C ASN A 194 0.72 7.52 22.09
N LEU A 195 0.79 6.52 21.21
CA LEU A 195 1.31 5.18 21.49
C LEU A 195 2.84 5.12 21.56
N LYS A 196 3.53 6.25 21.31
CA LYS A 196 5.00 6.41 21.31
C LYS A 196 5.75 5.63 20.20
N ALA A 197 5.09 4.69 19.53
CA ALA A 197 5.65 3.94 18.40
C ALA A 197 4.66 3.88 17.24
N LYS A 198 5.14 3.60 16.03
CA LYS A 198 4.34 3.36 14.83
C LYS A 198 4.07 1.86 14.65
N ASN A 199 3.28 1.53 13.61
CA ASN A 199 2.99 0.16 13.16
C ASN A 199 2.14 -0.69 14.12
N TYR A 200 1.46 -0.09 15.07
CA TYR A 200 0.45 -0.80 15.85
C TYR A 200 -0.75 -1.25 14.98
N TYR A 201 -1.39 -2.32 15.40
CA TYR A 201 -2.65 -2.80 14.83
C TYR A 201 -3.53 -3.35 15.95
N PHE A 202 -4.83 -3.41 15.70
CA PHE A 202 -5.77 -3.98 16.66
C PHE A 202 -5.69 -5.51 16.69
N ALA A 203 -5.28 -6.04 17.82
CA ALA A 203 -5.17 -7.47 18.05
C ALA A 203 -6.47 -8.08 18.61
N GLY A 204 -7.34 -7.30 19.20
CA GLY A 204 -8.64 -7.73 19.74
C GLY A 204 -9.27 -6.72 20.66
N GLN A 205 -10.47 -7.04 21.16
CA GLN A 205 -11.18 -6.24 22.16
C GLN A 205 -11.96 -7.16 23.11
N ASN A 206 -12.23 -6.65 24.32
CA ASN A 206 -13.11 -7.29 25.29
C ASN A 206 -13.65 -6.23 26.25
N GLY A 207 -14.96 -5.96 26.20
CA GLY A 207 -15.58 -4.91 26.99
C GLY A 207 -14.95 -3.54 26.75
N ASP A 208 -14.39 -2.95 27.80
CA ASP A 208 -13.72 -1.65 27.82
C ASP A 208 -12.22 -1.71 27.52
N GLN A 209 -11.72 -2.85 27.06
CA GLN A 209 -10.30 -3.07 26.77
C GLN A 209 -10.08 -3.36 25.29
N VAL A 210 -9.07 -2.71 24.71
CA VAL A 210 -8.58 -2.93 23.38
C VAL A 210 -7.13 -3.40 23.45
N TYR A 211 -6.82 -4.45 22.72
CA TYR A 211 -5.48 -5.03 22.64
C TYR A 211 -4.80 -4.67 21.34
N LEU A 212 -3.56 -4.25 21.43
CA LEU A 212 -2.73 -3.87 20.29
C LEU A 212 -1.56 -4.83 20.16
N GLY A 213 -1.23 -5.17 18.91
CA GLY A 213 0.02 -5.83 18.53
C GLY A 213 0.90 -4.88 17.73
N ASN A 214 2.21 -5.15 17.68
CA ASN A 214 3.15 -4.38 16.88
C ASN A 214 4.12 -5.34 16.19
N PRO A 215 4.23 -5.32 14.83
CA PRO A 215 5.14 -6.21 14.09
C PRO A 215 6.61 -6.00 14.43
N THR A 216 7.00 -4.81 14.91
CA THR A 216 8.39 -4.51 15.31
C THR A 216 8.71 -4.97 16.73
N ALA A 217 7.68 -5.29 17.52
CA ALA A 217 7.79 -5.83 18.88
C ALA A 217 6.77 -6.97 19.07
N PRO A 218 6.92 -8.09 18.33
CA PRO A 218 5.87 -9.10 18.19
C PRO A 218 5.58 -9.90 19.46
N ALA A 219 6.47 -9.89 20.46
CA ALA A 219 6.30 -10.56 21.76
C ALA A 219 5.64 -9.65 22.82
N ILE A 220 5.01 -8.55 22.39
CA ILE A 220 4.40 -7.56 23.29
C ILE A 220 2.89 -7.47 22.98
N ILE A 221 2.08 -7.55 24.05
CA ILE A 221 0.66 -7.21 24.04
C ILE A 221 0.53 -5.84 24.72
N THR A 222 -0.04 -4.85 24.04
CA THR A 222 -0.39 -3.57 24.64
C THR A 222 -1.90 -3.54 24.86
N GLU A 223 -2.32 -3.47 26.12
CA GLU A 223 -3.70 -3.31 26.56
C GLU A 223 -3.99 -1.84 26.78
N VAL A 224 -5.03 -1.32 26.14
CA VAL A 224 -5.47 0.06 26.26
C VAL A 224 -6.92 0.05 26.69
N ARG A 225 -7.24 0.77 27.80
CA ARG A 225 -8.63 0.98 28.17
C ARG A 225 -9.29 1.97 27.20
N THR A 226 -10.54 1.77 26.88
CA THR A 226 -11.28 2.52 25.85
C THR A 226 -11.38 4.02 26.13
N ASP A 227 -11.25 4.46 27.38
CA ASP A 227 -11.19 5.85 27.82
C ASP A 227 -9.75 6.42 27.86
N PHE A 228 -8.74 5.64 27.42
CA PHE A 228 -7.32 5.94 27.53
C PHE A 228 -6.77 6.15 28.95
N GLY A 229 -7.55 5.88 29.98
CA GLY A 229 -7.16 6.10 31.39
C GLY A 229 -6.11 5.12 31.88
N LYS A 230 -5.91 3.98 31.21
CA LYS A 230 -4.91 2.98 31.61
C LYS A 230 -4.37 2.26 30.41
N ILE A 231 -3.03 2.21 30.34
CA ILE A 231 -2.29 1.44 29.34
C ILE A 231 -1.35 0.48 30.05
N ARG A 232 -1.37 -0.79 29.66
CA ARG A 232 -0.50 -1.82 30.20
C ARG A 232 0.22 -2.52 29.05
N THR A 233 1.44 -2.92 29.30
CA THR A 233 2.27 -3.67 28.36
C THR A 233 2.68 -4.99 28.99
N TYR A 234 2.40 -6.10 28.30
CA TYR A 234 2.72 -7.44 28.72
C TYR A 234 3.73 -8.06 27.76
N HIS A 235 4.81 -8.60 28.30
CA HIS A 235 5.77 -9.40 27.54
C HIS A 235 5.39 -10.87 27.68
N PHE A 236 5.21 -11.57 26.59
CA PHE A 236 4.93 -13.00 26.60
C PHE A 236 6.09 -13.79 26.00
N GLN A 237 6.19 -15.06 26.37
CA GLN A 237 7.17 -15.99 25.85
C GLN A 237 6.51 -16.96 24.88
N ILE A 238 7.25 -17.36 23.84
CA ILE A 238 6.87 -18.44 22.91
C ILE A 238 7.66 -19.68 23.30
N SER A 239 6.99 -20.82 23.48
CA SER A 239 7.58 -22.06 23.98
C SER A 239 8.61 -22.68 23.03
N ASP A 240 8.50 -22.39 21.73
CA ASP A 240 9.37 -22.96 20.70
C ASP A 240 9.95 -21.81 19.85
N THR A 241 11.25 -21.63 19.92
CA THR A 241 12.01 -20.59 19.22
C THR A 241 12.67 -21.09 17.92
N LEU A 242 12.45 -22.36 17.53
CA LEU A 242 13.03 -22.94 16.31
C LEU A 242 12.40 -22.38 15.03
N PHE A 243 11.21 -21.79 15.13
CA PHE A 243 10.53 -21.17 13.99
C PHE A 243 11.19 -19.85 13.59
N ARG A 244 11.61 -19.74 12.34
CA ARG A 244 12.09 -18.49 11.74
C ARG A 244 10.89 -17.69 11.22
N PHE A 245 10.20 -16.99 12.08
CA PHE A 245 9.04 -16.18 11.74
C PHE A 245 9.35 -15.14 10.64
N LEU A 246 8.46 -15.03 9.66
CA LEU A 246 8.54 -14.06 8.57
C LEU A 246 7.47 -12.96 8.65
N ASN A 247 6.29 -13.29 9.18
CA ASN A 247 5.16 -12.36 9.30
C ASN A 247 4.29 -12.70 10.52
N ILE A 248 4.89 -12.58 11.69
CA ILE A 248 4.24 -12.90 12.95
C ILE A 248 3.07 -11.93 13.23
N LYS A 249 1.95 -12.47 13.66
CA LYS A 249 0.74 -11.73 14.04
C LYS A 249 0.27 -12.17 15.42
N LEU A 250 -0.25 -11.20 16.17
CA LEU A 250 -0.90 -11.38 17.45
C LEU A 250 -2.41 -11.19 17.28
N LYS A 251 -3.21 -12.04 17.92
CA LYS A 251 -4.64 -11.83 18.16
C LYS A 251 -4.96 -12.16 19.61
N VAL A 252 -5.84 -11.35 20.21
CA VAL A 252 -6.23 -11.50 21.62
C VAL A 252 -7.74 -11.70 21.68
N MET A 253 -8.13 -12.79 22.33
CA MET A 253 -9.52 -13.15 22.64
C MET A 253 -9.54 -13.68 24.07
N PRO A 254 -9.69 -12.83 25.06
CA PRO A 254 -9.63 -13.23 26.47
C PRO A 254 -10.51 -14.45 26.82
N PRO A 255 -9.98 -15.40 27.64
CA PRO A 255 -8.72 -15.34 28.38
C PRO A 255 -7.47 -15.73 27.55
N TYR A 256 -7.62 -15.98 26.25
CA TYR A 256 -6.52 -16.46 25.38
C TYR A 256 -5.92 -15.34 24.54
N PHE A 257 -4.67 -15.54 24.14
CA PHE A 257 -4.05 -14.85 23.02
C PHE A 257 -3.40 -15.87 22.08
N PHE A 258 -3.27 -15.48 20.81
CA PHE A 258 -2.75 -16.32 19.75
C PHE A 258 -1.64 -15.61 19.01
N VAL A 259 -0.55 -16.33 18.75
CA VAL A 259 0.56 -15.86 17.95
C VAL A 259 0.68 -16.80 16.76
N TYR A 260 0.71 -16.26 15.57
CA TYR A 260 0.75 -17.09 14.37
C TYR A 260 1.53 -16.43 13.23
N ASP A 261 2.06 -17.25 12.34
CA ASP A 261 2.65 -16.84 11.08
C ASP A 261 2.04 -17.69 9.96
N GLY A 262 1.53 -17.05 8.92
CA GLY A 262 0.94 -17.76 7.79
C GLY A 262 1.94 -18.13 6.70
N LYS A 263 3.13 -17.49 6.68
CA LYS A 263 4.21 -17.81 5.74
C LYS A 263 5.09 -18.96 6.26
N VAL A 264 5.30 -18.98 7.58
CA VAL A 264 5.85 -20.12 8.32
C VAL A 264 4.68 -20.72 9.11
N PRO A 265 3.87 -21.62 8.50
CA PRO A 265 2.53 -21.91 8.97
C PRO A 265 2.56 -22.59 10.35
N CYS A 266 2.39 -21.78 11.39
CA CYS A 266 2.33 -22.19 12.78
C CYS A 266 1.36 -21.29 13.57
N ILE A 267 0.73 -21.90 14.59
CA ILE A 267 -0.17 -21.22 15.51
C ILE A 267 0.19 -21.62 16.94
N PHE A 268 0.43 -20.61 17.78
CA PHE A 268 0.66 -20.74 19.21
C PHE A 268 -0.54 -20.14 19.94
N ARG A 269 -0.92 -20.72 21.06
CA ARG A 269 -1.96 -20.21 21.97
C ARG A 269 -1.38 -20.05 23.37
N GLY A 270 -1.64 -18.91 23.97
CA GLY A 270 -1.33 -18.62 25.35
C GLY A 270 -2.53 -18.12 26.13
N ARG A 271 -2.39 -18.05 27.44
CA ARG A 271 -3.34 -17.41 28.34
C ARG A 271 -2.77 -16.09 28.84
N LEU A 272 -3.62 -15.06 28.92
CA LEU A 272 -3.21 -13.71 29.39
C LEU A 272 -2.70 -13.70 30.84
N ASP A 273 -3.16 -14.60 31.67
CA ASP A 273 -2.70 -14.76 33.06
C ASP A 273 -1.34 -15.43 33.20
N LYS A 274 -0.90 -16.21 32.19
CA LYS A 274 0.37 -16.94 32.20
C LYS A 274 1.45 -16.33 31.31
N LEU A 275 1.05 -15.56 30.30
CA LEU A 275 1.95 -14.91 29.32
C LEU A 275 2.95 -15.86 28.66
N LYS A 276 2.56 -17.11 28.45
CA LYS A 276 3.32 -18.12 27.73
C LYS A 276 2.46 -18.71 26.63
N ALA A 277 2.95 -18.67 25.39
CA ALA A 277 2.30 -19.22 24.22
C ALA A 277 2.92 -20.58 23.85
N GLU A 278 2.10 -21.60 23.73
CA GLU A 278 2.49 -22.97 23.41
C GLU A 278 2.04 -23.34 22.00
N LEU A 279 2.90 -24.08 21.28
CA LEU A 279 2.60 -24.51 19.92
C LEU A 279 1.36 -25.41 19.92
N GLN A 280 0.37 -25.03 19.10
CA GLN A 280 -0.84 -25.81 18.89
C GLN A 280 -0.74 -26.64 17.62
N THR A 281 -0.28 -26.01 16.53
CA THR A 281 -0.13 -26.67 15.24
C THR A 281 0.91 -25.99 14.37
N ALA A 282 1.65 -26.80 13.59
CA ALA A 282 2.53 -26.38 12.49
C ALA A 282 2.34 -27.26 11.24
N LYS A 283 1.40 -28.21 11.29
CA LYS A 283 1.09 -29.15 10.19
C LYS A 283 -0.13 -28.66 9.40
N ILE A 284 -0.06 -27.42 8.93
CA ILE A 284 -1.15 -26.75 8.20
C ILE A 284 -0.61 -26.07 6.93
N PRO A 285 -1.44 -25.86 5.90
CA PRO A 285 -1.00 -25.11 4.73
C PRO A 285 -0.69 -23.64 5.07
N GLY A 286 0.17 -23.02 4.26
CA GLY A 286 0.39 -21.57 4.34
C GLY A 286 -0.90 -20.78 4.15
N PHE A 287 -1.05 -19.67 4.87
CA PHE A 287 -2.24 -18.84 4.83
C PHE A 287 -1.89 -17.34 4.88
N THR A 288 -2.78 -16.51 4.41
CA THR A 288 -2.55 -15.06 4.31
C THR A 288 -3.43 -14.23 5.25
N LYS A 289 -4.56 -14.76 5.66
CA LYS A 289 -5.50 -14.14 6.62
C LYS A 289 -5.95 -15.19 7.60
N ALA A 290 -6.22 -14.75 8.85
CA ALA A 290 -6.81 -15.59 9.88
C ALA A 290 -7.78 -14.77 10.73
N SER A 291 -8.89 -15.39 11.13
CA SER A 291 -9.85 -14.88 12.10
C SER A 291 -10.19 -15.98 13.09
N ILE A 292 -10.31 -15.62 14.35
CA ILE A 292 -10.52 -16.57 15.45
C ILE A 292 -12.01 -16.64 15.75
N ILE A 293 -12.54 -17.85 15.85
CA ILE A 293 -13.92 -18.13 16.30
C ILE A 293 -13.95 -18.33 17.81
N ASP A 294 -13.12 -19.29 18.27
CA ASP A 294 -13.03 -19.70 19.66
C ASP A 294 -11.59 -20.11 20.03
N SER A 295 -11.42 -20.79 21.16
CA SER A 295 -10.11 -21.20 21.67
C SER A 295 -9.36 -22.21 20.78
N SER A 296 -10.04 -22.86 19.85
CA SER A 296 -9.48 -23.95 19.00
C SER A 296 -9.78 -23.77 17.52
N THR A 297 -10.71 -22.92 17.15
CA THR A 297 -11.24 -22.84 15.79
C THR A 297 -10.89 -21.51 15.13
N PHE A 298 -10.32 -21.62 13.92
CA PHE A 298 -9.94 -20.47 13.08
C PHE A 298 -10.63 -20.57 11.73
N ILE A 299 -10.90 -19.43 11.13
CA ILE A 299 -11.02 -19.34 9.67
C ILE A 299 -9.73 -18.79 9.13
N ILE A 300 -9.17 -19.47 8.13
CA ILE A 300 -7.98 -19.04 7.42
C ILE A 300 -8.28 -18.86 5.94
N ARG A 301 -7.55 -17.95 5.29
CA ARG A 301 -7.48 -17.88 3.85
C ARG A 301 -6.19 -18.50 3.38
N ASN A 302 -6.28 -19.63 2.71
CA ASN A 302 -5.17 -20.37 2.15
C ASN A 302 -5.32 -20.55 0.64
N LEU A 303 -4.40 -21.21 -0.02
CA LEU A 303 -4.43 -21.49 -1.44
C LEU A 303 -4.86 -22.92 -1.72
N ASN A 304 -5.63 -23.13 -2.79
CA ASN A 304 -5.90 -24.45 -3.34
C ASN A 304 -4.76 -24.92 -4.25
N ASN A 305 -4.87 -26.12 -4.81
CA ASN A 305 -3.87 -26.71 -5.71
C ASN A 305 -3.65 -25.90 -7.01
N LYS A 306 -4.62 -25.06 -7.40
CA LYS A 306 -4.53 -24.15 -8.55
C LYS A 306 -3.93 -22.79 -8.21
N ARG A 307 -3.46 -22.61 -6.94
CA ARG A 307 -2.99 -21.35 -6.38
C ARG A 307 -4.06 -20.23 -6.40
N GLU A 308 -5.30 -20.60 -6.17
CA GLU A 308 -6.43 -19.67 -5.99
C GLU A 308 -6.76 -19.59 -4.50
N ASN A 309 -7.21 -18.42 -4.02
CA ASN A 309 -7.64 -18.25 -2.64
C ASN A 309 -8.90 -19.07 -2.34
N LEU A 310 -8.92 -19.65 -1.16
CA LEU A 310 -10.13 -20.22 -0.57
C LEU A 310 -10.17 -19.94 0.94
N LEU A 311 -11.36 -20.01 1.52
CA LEU A 311 -11.55 -19.94 2.96
C LEU A 311 -11.68 -21.36 3.50
N SER A 312 -11.02 -21.61 4.62
CA SER A 312 -11.04 -22.91 5.29
C SER A 312 -11.28 -22.73 6.77
N LEU A 313 -12.06 -23.63 7.34
CA LEU A 313 -12.19 -23.80 8.79
C LEU A 313 -11.04 -24.68 9.28
N LEU A 314 -10.31 -24.22 10.27
CA LEU A 314 -9.17 -24.91 10.86
C LEU A 314 -9.43 -25.16 12.35
N ASP A 315 -9.40 -26.42 12.76
CA ASP A 315 -9.27 -26.81 14.16
C ASP A 315 -7.79 -26.95 14.50
N ILE A 316 -7.28 -26.06 15.34
CA ILE A 316 -5.86 -26.06 15.73
C ILE A 316 -5.48 -27.21 16.66
N SER A 317 -6.45 -27.80 17.37
CA SER A 317 -6.19 -28.92 18.30
C SER A 317 -5.95 -30.23 17.56
N SER A 318 -6.70 -30.45 16.47
CA SER A 318 -6.58 -31.63 15.61
C SER A 318 -5.80 -31.39 14.32
N SER A 319 -5.46 -30.15 14.03
CA SER A 319 -4.90 -29.71 12.73
C SER A 319 -5.80 -30.03 11.54
N LYS A 320 -7.10 -30.26 11.77
CA LYS A 320 -8.07 -30.61 10.74
C LYS A 320 -8.49 -29.36 9.97
N LEU A 321 -8.39 -29.42 8.65
CA LEU A 321 -8.79 -28.36 7.74
C LEU A 321 -10.03 -28.76 6.95
N GLN A 322 -11.03 -27.87 6.91
CA GLN A 322 -12.24 -28.04 6.12
C GLN A 322 -12.34 -26.88 5.12
N PRO A 323 -11.98 -27.09 3.84
CA PRO A 323 -12.02 -26.03 2.83
C PRO A 323 -13.44 -25.78 2.31
N SER A 324 -13.73 -24.51 2.00
CA SER A 324 -14.96 -24.09 1.35
C SER A 324 -14.65 -23.51 -0.05
N TYR A 325 -14.94 -24.28 -1.09
CA TYR A 325 -14.60 -23.94 -2.48
C TYR A 325 -15.58 -22.96 -3.15
N GLU A 326 -16.77 -22.78 -2.58
CA GLU A 326 -17.85 -22.01 -3.21
C GLU A 326 -17.92 -20.54 -2.75
N LEU A 327 -17.24 -20.20 -1.66
CA LEU A 327 -17.36 -18.87 -1.05
C LEU A 327 -16.70 -17.80 -1.89
N LEU A 328 -15.43 -17.98 -2.24
CA LEU A 328 -14.68 -17.00 -3.01
C LEU A 328 -14.86 -17.24 -4.50
N GLN A 329 -15.65 -16.37 -5.15
CA GLN A 329 -15.90 -16.44 -6.58
C GLN A 329 -14.86 -15.62 -7.34
N LYS A 330 -14.02 -16.29 -8.14
CA LYS A 330 -13.07 -15.63 -9.00
C LYS A 330 -13.72 -14.98 -10.20
N GLN A 331 -13.19 -13.85 -10.61
CA GLN A 331 -13.55 -13.16 -11.84
C GLN A 331 -12.45 -13.25 -12.90
N SER A 332 -11.20 -13.40 -12.49
CA SER A 332 -10.04 -13.51 -13.37
C SER A 332 -9.06 -14.59 -12.89
N ASP A 333 -8.20 -14.29 -11.95
CA ASP A 333 -7.07 -15.16 -11.56
C ASP A 333 -7.28 -15.98 -10.29
N GLY A 334 -8.30 -15.64 -9.49
CA GLY A 334 -8.60 -16.34 -8.24
C GLY A 334 -7.63 -16.08 -7.10
N LEU A 335 -6.60 -15.25 -7.30
CA LEU A 335 -5.61 -14.86 -6.28
C LEU A 335 -5.78 -13.39 -5.90
N PHE A 336 -5.58 -12.48 -6.86
CA PHE A 336 -5.70 -11.05 -6.60
C PHE A 336 -7.14 -10.56 -6.60
N ASP A 337 -7.96 -11.00 -7.55
CA ASP A 337 -9.38 -10.62 -7.67
C ASP A 337 -10.24 -11.15 -6.52
N THR A 338 -9.75 -12.15 -5.81
CA THR A 338 -10.39 -12.69 -4.61
C THR A 338 -9.72 -12.23 -3.31
N ASP A 339 -8.74 -11.29 -3.37
CA ASP A 339 -8.14 -10.75 -2.15
C ASP A 339 -9.12 -9.84 -1.39
N GLY A 340 -9.04 -9.85 -0.05
CA GLY A 340 -9.99 -9.12 0.78
C GLY A 340 -9.68 -9.17 2.27
N ILE A 341 -10.64 -8.72 3.07
CA ILE A 341 -10.58 -8.60 4.52
C ILE A 341 -11.52 -9.62 5.14
N LEU A 342 -11.03 -10.37 6.12
CA LEU A 342 -11.79 -11.35 6.87
C LEU A 342 -12.08 -10.83 8.27
N GLN A 343 -13.36 -10.74 8.65
CA GLN A 343 -13.85 -10.26 9.94
C GLN A 343 -14.80 -11.26 10.56
N TYR A 344 -14.84 -11.29 11.90
CA TYR A 344 -15.78 -12.11 12.68
C TYR A 344 -16.43 -11.30 13.79
N SER A 345 -17.73 -11.43 13.93
CA SER A 345 -18.48 -10.92 15.07
C SER A 345 -18.90 -12.12 15.93
N LYS A 346 -18.38 -12.16 17.15
CA LYS A 346 -18.70 -13.21 18.14
C LYS A 346 -20.17 -13.14 18.56
N GLU A 347 -20.70 -11.94 18.70
CA GLU A 347 -22.06 -11.67 19.19
C GLU A 347 -23.12 -12.19 18.20
N THR A 348 -22.87 -12.05 16.92
CA THR A 348 -23.80 -12.53 15.89
C THR A 348 -23.44 -13.91 15.32
N GLY A 349 -22.26 -14.44 15.65
CA GLY A 349 -21.74 -15.68 15.05
C GLY A 349 -21.55 -15.59 13.53
N LYS A 350 -21.29 -14.39 12.99
CA LYS A 350 -21.18 -14.17 11.54
C LYS A 350 -19.77 -13.81 11.13
N PHE A 351 -19.38 -14.33 9.96
CA PHE A 351 -18.19 -13.89 9.25
C PHE A 351 -18.56 -13.01 8.10
N VAL A 352 -17.72 -11.99 7.87
CA VAL A 352 -17.76 -11.15 6.68
C VAL A 352 -16.43 -11.24 5.99
N TYR A 353 -16.47 -11.54 4.68
CA TYR A 353 -15.35 -11.39 3.79
C TYR A 353 -15.63 -10.26 2.83
N LEU A 354 -14.88 -9.15 2.91
CA LEU A 354 -15.02 -7.97 2.07
C LEU A 354 -13.90 -7.96 1.03
N TYR A 355 -14.24 -7.92 -0.27
CA TYR A 355 -13.25 -7.85 -1.33
C TYR A 355 -12.58 -6.49 -1.43
N TYR A 356 -11.29 -6.44 -1.75
CA TYR A 356 -10.56 -5.18 -1.92
C TYR A 356 -10.92 -4.45 -3.21
N TYR A 357 -11.13 -5.18 -4.30
CA TYR A 357 -11.13 -4.62 -5.67
C TYR A 357 -12.50 -4.62 -6.33
N ARG A 358 -13.55 -4.95 -5.58
CA ARG A 358 -14.94 -4.91 -6.04
C ARG A 358 -15.90 -4.62 -4.88
N ASN A 359 -17.11 -4.19 -5.25
CA ASN A 359 -18.14 -3.78 -4.29
C ASN A 359 -18.91 -4.96 -3.67
N GLU A 360 -18.25 -6.06 -3.39
CA GLU A 360 -18.91 -7.26 -2.86
C GLU A 360 -18.37 -7.63 -1.48
N TYR A 361 -19.27 -8.06 -0.61
CA TYR A 361 -18.94 -8.77 0.61
C TYR A 361 -19.77 -10.05 0.74
N ILE A 362 -19.22 -11.03 1.45
CA ILE A 362 -19.85 -12.33 1.70
C ILE A 362 -20.12 -12.40 3.20
N VAL A 363 -21.32 -12.87 3.58
CA VAL A 363 -21.68 -13.16 4.96
C VAL A 363 -21.90 -14.67 5.10
N THR A 364 -21.21 -15.27 6.08
CA THR A 364 -21.34 -16.69 6.39
C THR A 364 -21.63 -16.90 7.88
N GLY A 365 -22.14 -18.06 8.24
CA GLY A 365 -22.20 -18.54 9.63
C GLY A 365 -20.85 -19.13 10.07
N ASP A 366 -20.80 -19.58 11.31
CA ASP A 366 -19.64 -20.14 12.02
C ASP A 366 -19.02 -21.39 11.34
N LYS A 367 -19.80 -22.14 10.57
CA LYS A 367 -19.37 -23.31 9.77
C LYS A 367 -19.04 -22.97 8.31
N LEU A 368 -18.76 -21.72 7.98
CA LEU A 368 -18.53 -21.23 6.62
C LEU A 368 -19.68 -21.49 5.64
N LYS A 369 -20.89 -21.71 6.14
CA LYS A 369 -22.08 -21.82 5.29
C LYS A 369 -22.45 -20.43 4.79
N LEU A 370 -22.54 -20.25 3.47
CA LEU A 370 -22.96 -19.00 2.86
C LEU A 370 -24.38 -18.64 3.32
N LEU A 371 -24.56 -17.46 3.88
CA LEU A 371 -25.86 -16.91 4.22
C LEU A 371 -26.35 -15.99 3.11
N HIS A 372 -25.51 -15.05 2.70
CA HIS A 372 -25.78 -14.17 1.56
C HIS A 372 -24.53 -13.46 1.05
N ARG A 373 -24.66 -12.83 -0.11
CA ARG A 373 -23.74 -11.84 -0.65
C ARG A 373 -24.41 -10.47 -0.58
N GLY A 374 -23.64 -9.46 -0.29
CA GLY A 374 -24.06 -8.06 -0.29
C GLY A 374 -23.08 -7.20 -1.08
N ASN A 375 -23.49 -5.96 -1.37
CA ASN A 375 -22.67 -5.02 -2.11
C ASN A 375 -22.41 -3.77 -1.28
N THR A 376 -21.20 -3.20 -1.41
CA THR A 376 -20.94 -1.84 -0.98
C THR A 376 -21.62 -0.86 -1.93
N ILE A 377 -21.80 0.38 -1.48
CA ILE A 377 -22.62 1.38 -2.18
C ILE A 377 -22.08 1.77 -3.56
N ASP A 378 -20.78 1.57 -3.78
CA ASP A 378 -20.17 1.86 -5.07
C ASP A 378 -20.64 0.88 -6.18
N THR A 379 -20.37 1.24 -7.43
CA THR A 379 -20.84 0.50 -8.60
C THR A 379 -19.80 -0.44 -9.21
N THR A 380 -18.67 -0.66 -8.54
CA THR A 380 -17.53 -1.44 -9.05
C THR A 380 -17.73 -2.93 -8.84
N SER A 381 -18.59 -3.56 -9.63
CA SER A 381 -18.90 -4.99 -9.52
C SER A 381 -17.79 -5.92 -10.04
N LYS A 382 -16.90 -5.41 -10.90
CA LYS A 382 -15.79 -6.17 -11.47
C LYS A 382 -14.44 -5.62 -11.01
N ALA A 383 -13.57 -6.50 -10.56
CA ALA A 383 -12.20 -6.16 -10.21
C ALA A 383 -11.42 -5.75 -11.47
N SER A 384 -11.04 -4.48 -11.56
CA SER A 384 -10.25 -3.96 -12.68
C SER A 384 -8.76 -4.19 -12.41
N LEU A 385 -8.28 -5.40 -12.68
CA LEU A 385 -6.91 -5.83 -12.41
C LEU A 385 -6.18 -6.12 -13.71
N LYS A 386 -4.97 -5.59 -13.84
CA LYS A 386 -4.02 -5.99 -14.87
C LYS A 386 -2.89 -6.74 -14.20
N ILE A 387 -2.82 -8.04 -14.47
CA ILE A 387 -1.88 -8.95 -13.83
C ILE A 387 -0.87 -9.41 -14.87
N GLU A 388 0.40 -9.35 -14.52
CA GLU A 388 1.50 -9.86 -15.33
C GLU A 388 2.28 -10.94 -14.57
N TYR A 389 2.88 -11.85 -15.32
CA TYR A 389 3.74 -12.90 -14.81
C TYR A 389 5.19 -12.60 -15.15
N ILE A 390 5.98 -12.28 -14.11
CA ILE A 390 7.42 -12.05 -14.26
C ILE A 390 8.12 -13.40 -14.24
N LYS A 391 8.53 -13.88 -15.42
CA LYS A 391 9.15 -15.21 -15.58
C LYS A 391 10.45 -15.33 -14.81
N SER A 392 11.29 -14.29 -14.81
CA SER A 392 12.57 -14.25 -14.11
C SER A 392 12.45 -14.46 -12.58
N LYS A 393 11.33 -14.06 -11.99
CA LYS A 393 11.04 -14.16 -10.54
C LYS A 393 10.01 -15.25 -10.20
N ASN A 394 9.46 -15.95 -11.21
CA ASN A 394 8.35 -16.91 -11.06
C ASN A 394 7.20 -16.31 -10.21
N GLN A 395 6.84 -15.04 -10.46
CA GLN A 395 5.92 -14.27 -9.63
C GLN A 395 4.85 -13.58 -10.47
N ARG A 396 3.59 -13.63 -10.00
CA ARG A 396 2.51 -12.77 -10.51
C ARG A 396 2.53 -11.45 -9.77
N THR A 397 2.30 -10.35 -10.47
CA THR A 397 2.22 -9.00 -9.90
C THR A 397 1.24 -8.14 -10.68
N PHE A 398 0.87 -6.99 -10.12
CA PHE A 398 0.07 -6.01 -10.86
C PHE A 398 0.97 -5.26 -11.84
N SER A 399 0.54 -5.16 -13.11
CA SER A 399 1.22 -4.32 -14.10
C SER A 399 0.85 -2.84 -13.98
N ASN A 400 -0.31 -2.53 -13.38
CA ASN A 400 -0.74 -1.18 -13.03
C ASN A 400 -1.26 -1.17 -11.60
N PRO A 401 -1.28 0.00 -10.90
CA PRO A 401 -1.95 0.11 -9.62
C PRO A 401 -3.40 -0.35 -9.73
N PRO A 402 -3.85 -1.33 -8.93
CA PRO A 402 -5.23 -1.78 -8.98
C PRO A 402 -6.17 -0.71 -8.43
N LEU A 403 -7.38 -0.62 -8.98
CA LEU A 403 -8.43 0.20 -8.40
C LEU A 403 -8.86 -0.42 -7.06
N LEU A 404 -8.39 0.17 -5.98
CA LEU A 404 -8.78 -0.24 -4.64
C LEU A 404 -10.16 0.35 -4.32
N VAL A 405 -11.13 -0.51 -4.02
CA VAL A 405 -12.51 -0.13 -3.67
C VAL A 405 -12.66 0.00 -2.16
N ASN A 406 -12.25 -1.04 -1.43
CA ASN A 406 -12.34 -1.13 0.01
C ASN A 406 -10.94 -1.33 0.61
N ARG A 407 -10.52 -0.49 1.55
CA ARG A 407 -9.15 -0.53 2.08
C ARG A 407 -9.05 -1.24 3.42
N LEU A 408 -9.90 -0.84 4.36
CA LEU A 408 -9.98 -1.37 5.72
C LEU A 408 -11.44 -1.65 6.05
N SER A 409 -11.68 -2.57 6.97
CA SER A 409 -13.00 -2.75 7.56
C SER A 409 -12.89 -3.22 9.00
N THR A 410 -13.94 -2.97 9.76
CA THR A 410 -14.17 -3.60 11.06
C THR A 410 -15.63 -4.00 11.19
N LEU A 411 -15.86 -5.18 11.75
CA LEU A 411 -17.17 -5.72 12.00
C LEU A 411 -17.44 -5.66 13.51
N HIS A 412 -18.54 -5.01 13.88
CA HIS A 412 -19.03 -5.02 15.25
C HIS A 412 -20.50 -5.39 15.26
N ARG A 413 -20.83 -6.52 15.87
CA ARG A 413 -22.19 -7.09 15.86
C ARG A 413 -22.72 -7.21 14.42
N ASN A 414 -23.82 -6.50 14.11
CA ASN A 414 -24.43 -6.46 12.77
C ASN A 414 -23.84 -5.37 11.86
N LEU A 415 -23.01 -4.48 12.37
CA LEU A 415 -22.50 -3.35 11.58
C LEU A 415 -21.11 -3.61 11.02
N LEU A 416 -21.00 -3.51 9.70
CA LEU A 416 -19.74 -3.50 8.97
C LEU A 416 -19.36 -2.06 8.63
N PHE A 417 -18.25 -1.60 9.17
CA PHE A 417 -17.64 -0.30 8.87
C PHE A 417 -16.58 -0.50 7.81
N VAL A 418 -16.65 0.23 6.72
CA VAL A 418 -15.76 0.09 5.56
C VAL A 418 -15.08 1.40 5.26
N ASN A 419 -13.75 1.44 5.26
CA ASN A 419 -13.00 2.56 4.70
C ASN A 419 -13.00 2.44 3.17
N SER A 420 -13.89 3.20 2.55
CA SER A 420 -14.04 3.26 1.11
C SER A 420 -12.95 4.11 0.46
N MET A 421 -12.54 3.72 -0.75
CA MET A 421 -11.50 4.43 -1.53
C MET A 421 -12.06 5.14 -2.76
N LEU A 422 -13.36 5.02 -3.02
CA LEU A 422 -13.99 5.60 -4.20
C LEU A 422 -14.90 6.77 -3.84
N PRO A 423 -14.70 7.96 -4.44
CA PRO A 423 -15.57 9.10 -4.24
C PRO A 423 -16.95 8.88 -4.86
N GLY A 424 -17.99 9.33 -4.19
CA GLY A 424 -19.33 9.42 -4.74
C GLY A 424 -19.51 10.64 -5.65
N ARG A 425 -20.71 10.74 -6.29
CA ARG A 425 -21.00 11.71 -7.33
C ARG A 425 -20.79 13.19 -6.95
N PHE A 426 -21.07 13.55 -5.69
CA PHE A 426 -21.03 14.93 -5.22
C PHE A 426 -19.92 15.20 -4.19
N GLU A 427 -18.94 14.32 -4.09
CA GLU A 427 -17.89 14.41 -3.09
C GLU A 427 -16.68 15.15 -3.65
N GLY A 428 -16.35 16.28 -3.03
CA GLY A 428 -15.27 17.16 -3.49
C GLY A 428 -13.86 16.58 -3.28
N LYS A 429 -12.97 16.79 -4.25
CA LYS A 429 -11.56 16.34 -4.20
C LYS A 429 -10.85 16.78 -2.91
N LYS A 430 -11.08 18.01 -2.44
CA LYS A 430 -10.46 18.56 -1.21
C LYS A 430 -10.84 17.75 0.04
N MET A 431 -12.09 17.27 0.11
CA MET A 431 -12.55 16.45 1.23
C MET A 431 -11.81 15.09 1.23
N TRP A 432 -11.68 14.45 0.09
CA TRP A 432 -10.97 13.18 -0.07
C TRP A 432 -9.47 13.26 0.23
N GLN A 433 -8.86 14.43 0.00
CA GLN A 433 -7.46 14.69 0.37
C GLN A 433 -7.26 14.80 1.88
N ASN A 434 -8.26 15.29 2.63
CA ASN A 434 -8.15 15.62 4.05
C ASN A 434 -8.87 14.64 5.00
N ALA A 435 -9.70 13.75 4.48
CA ALA A 435 -10.48 12.81 5.28
C ALA A 435 -10.50 11.41 4.66
N ASN A 436 -10.82 10.42 5.49
CA ASN A 436 -11.18 9.08 5.09
C ASN A 436 -12.70 8.93 5.22
N VAL A 437 -13.33 8.27 4.26
CA VAL A 437 -14.76 7.98 4.28
C VAL A 437 -14.97 6.61 4.89
N ILE A 438 -15.85 6.53 5.89
CA ILE A 438 -16.29 5.28 6.48
C ILE A 438 -17.76 5.06 6.11
N ASP A 439 -18.02 4.02 5.34
CA ASP A 439 -19.36 3.55 4.98
C ASP A 439 -19.82 2.52 6.00
N VAL A 440 -21.08 2.58 6.41
CA VAL A 440 -21.68 1.69 7.41
C VAL A 440 -22.78 0.85 6.78
N TYR A 441 -22.68 -0.47 6.94
CA TYR A 441 -23.62 -1.46 6.41
C TYR A 441 -24.20 -2.30 7.55
N ASP A 442 -25.49 -2.60 7.49
CA ASP A 442 -26.11 -3.65 8.30
C ASP A 442 -26.07 -4.98 7.54
N ILE A 443 -25.20 -5.89 7.99
CA ILE A 443 -25.00 -7.18 7.34
C ILE A 443 -26.19 -8.14 7.48
N LEU A 444 -27.05 -7.95 8.48
CA LEU A 444 -28.24 -8.78 8.66
C LEU A 444 -29.36 -8.37 7.70
N ASN A 445 -29.54 -7.05 7.50
CA ASN A 445 -30.55 -6.48 6.61
C ASN A 445 -30.03 -6.24 5.18
N LYS A 446 -28.75 -6.50 4.89
CA LYS A 446 -28.11 -6.28 3.60
C LYS A 446 -28.23 -4.82 3.12
N SER A 447 -28.18 -3.87 4.01
CA SER A 447 -28.46 -2.48 3.70
C SER A 447 -27.27 -1.56 4.00
N TYR A 448 -27.04 -0.58 3.13
CA TYR A 448 -26.24 0.57 3.42
C TYR A 448 -27.02 1.51 4.35
N LEU A 449 -26.38 2.02 5.40
CA LEU A 449 -27.02 2.87 6.37
C LEU A 449 -26.63 4.34 6.22
N MET A 450 -25.35 4.63 6.25
CA MET A 450 -24.81 5.98 6.23
C MET A 450 -23.31 5.99 5.99
N SER A 451 -22.76 7.19 5.79
CA SER A 451 -21.32 7.41 5.78
C SER A 451 -20.93 8.57 6.70
N PHE A 452 -19.67 8.60 7.11
CA PHE A 452 -19.11 9.73 7.84
C PHE A 452 -17.62 9.90 7.52
N TYR A 453 -17.12 11.10 7.79
CA TYR A 453 -15.73 11.45 7.59
C TYR A 453 -14.90 11.26 8.85
N ILE A 454 -13.74 10.66 8.71
CA ILE A 454 -12.67 10.67 9.70
C ILE A 454 -11.53 11.52 9.13
N TYR A 455 -11.36 12.73 9.65
CA TYR A 455 -10.30 13.62 9.20
C TYR A 455 -8.92 13.07 9.53
N LYS A 456 -7.97 13.28 8.63
CA LYS A 456 -6.57 12.90 8.84
C LYS A 456 -6.01 13.60 10.07
N VAL A 457 -5.27 12.86 10.86
CA VAL A 457 -4.54 13.40 12.01
C VAL A 457 -3.08 13.50 11.61
N ASP A 458 -2.51 14.70 11.73
CA ASP A 458 -1.13 15.01 11.30
C ASP A 458 -0.85 14.65 9.82
N GLY A 459 -1.87 14.68 8.95
CA GLY A 459 -1.74 14.30 7.55
C GLY A 459 -1.64 12.78 7.26
N GLU A 460 -1.58 11.96 8.33
CA GLU A 460 -1.44 10.49 8.21
C GLU A 460 -2.78 9.82 7.85
N LYS A 461 -2.69 8.67 7.18
CA LYS A 461 -3.84 7.82 6.85
C LYS A 461 -4.20 6.91 8.03
N ILE A 462 -5.42 6.37 8.02
CA ILE A 462 -5.80 5.31 8.97
C ILE A 462 -4.98 4.05 8.66
N ASP A 463 -4.30 3.50 9.66
CA ASP A 463 -3.54 2.24 9.53
C ASP A 463 -4.42 1.03 9.87
N ASP A 464 -5.26 1.16 10.90
CA ASP A 464 -6.20 0.12 11.32
C ASP A 464 -7.39 0.74 12.05
N MET A 465 -8.50 -0.01 12.20
CA MET A 465 -9.70 0.43 12.91
C MET A 465 -10.43 -0.71 13.60
N ILE A 466 -11.06 -0.40 14.74
CA ILE A 466 -11.91 -1.31 15.49
C ILE A 466 -13.13 -0.55 16.04
N ALA A 467 -14.31 -1.18 15.99
CA ALA A 467 -15.54 -0.61 16.52
C ALA A 467 -16.00 -1.35 17.78
N THR A 468 -16.68 -0.63 18.67
CA THR A 468 -17.32 -1.11 19.87
C THR A 468 -18.79 -0.68 19.87
N ASP A 469 -19.53 -0.94 20.95
CA ASP A 469 -20.94 -0.50 21.10
C ASP A 469 -21.10 1.03 21.09
N SER A 470 -20.06 1.79 21.41
CA SER A 470 -20.14 3.23 21.60
C SER A 470 -19.14 4.05 20.80
N HIS A 471 -18.09 3.42 20.26
CA HIS A 471 -16.99 4.13 19.62
C HIS A 471 -16.43 3.36 18.42
N ILE A 472 -15.80 4.10 17.52
CA ILE A 472 -14.80 3.55 16.62
C ILE A 472 -13.43 4.12 16.99
N TYR A 473 -12.46 3.24 17.14
CA TYR A 473 -11.06 3.57 17.38
C TYR A 473 -10.29 3.39 16.11
N ILE A 474 -9.38 4.32 15.82
CA ILE A 474 -8.46 4.23 14.69
C ILE A 474 -7.02 4.32 15.18
N ILE A 475 -6.13 3.65 14.46
CA ILE A 475 -4.69 3.87 14.56
C ILE A 475 -4.25 4.67 13.35
N THR A 476 -3.46 5.71 13.57
CA THR A 476 -2.91 6.57 12.53
C THR A 476 -1.50 7.00 12.96
N GLY A 477 -0.47 6.53 12.24
CA GLY A 477 0.92 6.73 12.61
C GLY A 477 1.22 6.20 14.02
N SER A 478 1.57 7.08 14.96
CA SER A 478 1.82 6.73 16.36
C SER A 478 0.64 7.05 17.30
N LYS A 479 -0.53 7.38 16.77
CA LYS A 479 -1.69 7.78 17.58
C LYS A 479 -2.84 6.78 17.47
N MET A 480 -3.51 6.56 18.60
CA MET A 480 -4.83 5.94 18.68
C MET A 480 -5.86 7.03 18.97
N VAL A 481 -6.92 7.10 18.17
CA VAL A 481 -7.93 8.15 18.26
C VAL A 481 -9.31 7.51 18.41
N SER A 482 -10.11 8.02 19.33
CA SER A 482 -11.50 7.59 19.55
C SER A 482 -12.49 8.56 18.92
N TYR A 483 -13.53 7.97 18.31
CA TYR A 483 -14.70 8.69 17.80
C TYR A 483 -15.93 8.08 18.45
N LYS A 484 -16.65 8.89 19.21
CA LYS A 484 -17.88 8.49 19.91
C LYS A 484 -19.06 8.47 18.95
N PHE A 485 -19.82 7.39 18.95
CA PHE A 485 -21.04 7.27 18.16
C PHE A 485 -22.16 8.13 18.74
N SER A 486 -22.90 8.80 17.86
CA SER A 486 -24.17 9.42 18.20
C SER A 486 -25.25 8.36 18.45
N ASP A 487 -26.36 8.75 19.08
CA ASP A 487 -27.47 7.83 19.30
C ASP A 487 -28.09 7.32 18.00
N LEU A 488 -28.02 8.14 16.93
CA LEU A 488 -28.44 7.72 15.58
C LEU A 488 -27.72 6.44 15.13
N LEU A 489 -26.41 6.35 15.37
CA LEU A 489 -25.60 5.19 14.98
C LEU A 489 -25.71 4.06 16.01
N LYS A 490 -25.71 4.36 17.32
CA LYS A 490 -25.87 3.36 18.37
C LYS A 490 -27.18 2.57 18.23
N ASN A 491 -28.27 3.25 17.90
CA ASN A 491 -29.60 2.61 17.73
C ASN A 491 -29.65 1.67 16.50
N LYS A 492 -28.62 1.65 15.66
CA LYS A 492 -28.48 0.69 14.53
C LYS A 492 -27.74 -0.57 14.94
N ILE A 493 -27.03 -0.56 16.06
CA ILE A 493 -26.32 -1.74 16.59
C ILE A 493 -27.36 -2.70 17.18
N LYS A 494 -27.39 -3.93 16.69
CA LYS A 494 -28.33 -4.99 17.11
C LYS A 494 -27.57 -6.13 17.78
N PHE A 495 -28.25 -6.76 18.73
CA PHE A 495 -27.75 -7.94 19.44
C PHE A 495 -27.99 -9.22 18.65
#